data_cb379e95e71e6bf5e17ad704f7bfa013
#
_entry.id   cb379e95e71e6bf5e17ad704f7bfa013
#
_cell.length_a   1.000
_cell.length_b   1.000
_cell.length_c   1.000
_cell.angle_alpha   90.00
_cell.angle_beta   90.00
_cell.angle_gamma   90.00
#
_symmetry.space_group_name_H-M   'P 1'
#
loop_
_entity.id
_entity.type
_entity.pdbx_description
1 polymer ?
#
loop_
_entity_poly.entity_id
_entity_poly.type
_entity_poly.pdbx_seq_one_letter_code
_entity_poly.pdbx_strand_id
1 'polypeptide(L)'
;MDVYDYIVVGAGTSGCVVASRLAEISNVTICLLEAGPRDFHPYIHIPVGWMKLMDNRKLNWLYSAEPSKWTGGRRISVPRGKVLGGSSSINGNIFNRGAASDFDGWAQMGNLGWSYEDVLPLFKRIESWQGIKNNKLRGGEGKLHVTPSDWSHPLCEAFLDAAESVGIPR
;
A
#
# COMPACT_ATOMS: atom_id res chain seq x y z
N MET A 1 34.43 -2.51 10.98
CA MET A 1 33.13 -3.21 10.93
C MET A 1 32.14 -2.12 11.25
N ASP A 2 31.21 -1.81 10.32
CA ASP A 2 30.20 -0.78 10.55
C ASP A 2 29.22 -1.29 11.61
N VAL A 3 28.90 -0.47 12.59
CA VAL A 3 27.98 -0.78 13.69
C VAL A 3 26.77 0.13 13.57
N TYR A 4 25.58 -0.44 13.67
CA TYR A 4 24.34 0.28 13.61
C TYR A 4 23.48 -0.05 14.83
N ASP A 5 22.69 0.93 15.30
CA ASP A 5 21.76 0.72 16.40
C ASP A 5 20.55 -0.12 15.97
N TYR A 6 20.12 0.04 14.70
CA TYR A 6 19.00 -0.71 14.11
C TYR A 6 19.34 -1.22 12.72
N ILE A 7 18.92 -2.44 12.43
CA ILE A 7 18.97 -3.03 11.10
C ILE A 7 17.52 -3.34 10.67
N VAL A 8 17.07 -2.69 9.60
CA VAL A 8 15.76 -2.93 8.99
C VAL A 8 15.95 -3.78 7.74
N VAL A 9 15.40 -4.98 7.72
CA VAL A 9 15.54 -5.92 6.62
C VAL A 9 14.32 -5.83 5.71
N GLY A 10 14.54 -5.38 4.49
CA GLY A 10 13.54 -5.12 3.46
C GLY A 10 13.09 -3.66 3.45
N ALA A 11 13.41 -2.95 2.37
CA ALA A 11 12.94 -1.57 2.12
C ALA A 11 11.60 -1.56 1.37
N GLY A 12 10.69 -2.44 1.74
CA GLY A 12 9.30 -2.41 1.29
C GLY A 12 8.48 -1.34 2.03
N THR A 13 7.17 -1.33 1.81
CA THR A 13 6.24 -0.36 2.41
C THR A 13 6.43 -0.21 3.92
N SER A 14 6.43 -1.33 4.66
CA SER A 14 6.59 -1.32 6.12
C SER A 14 7.99 -0.93 6.55
N GLY A 15 9.03 -1.48 5.90
CA GLY A 15 10.42 -1.19 6.24
C GLY A 15 10.78 0.28 6.03
N CYS A 16 10.29 0.89 4.95
CA CYS A 16 10.47 2.33 4.71
C CYS A 16 9.82 3.17 5.81
N VAL A 17 8.63 2.80 6.27
CA VAL A 17 7.94 3.51 7.37
C VAL A 17 8.73 3.35 8.68
N VAL A 18 9.13 2.13 9.03
CA VAL A 18 9.90 1.86 10.25
C VAL A 18 11.22 2.62 10.23
N ALA A 19 12.01 2.49 9.14
CA ALA A 19 13.28 3.19 9.02
C ALA A 19 13.10 4.72 9.09
N SER A 20 12.08 5.26 8.42
CA SER A 20 11.78 6.69 8.46
C SER A 20 11.43 7.17 9.86
N ARG A 21 10.69 6.39 10.64
CA ARG A 21 10.32 6.75 12.02
C ARG A 21 11.48 6.63 12.99
N LEU A 22 12.30 5.59 12.85
CA LEU A 22 13.52 5.45 13.66
C LEU A 22 14.49 6.60 13.39
N ALA A 23 14.59 7.05 12.13
CA ALA A 23 15.45 8.17 11.75
C ALA A 23 15.03 9.54 12.34
N GLU A 24 13.83 9.64 12.91
CA GLU A 24 13.37 10.83 13.65
C GLU A 24 13.98 10.89 15.07
N ILE A 25 14.55 9.78 15.56
CA ILE A 25 15.19 9.71 16.87
C ILE A 25 16.62 10.25 16.75
N SER A 26 16.98 11.20 17.59
CA SER A 26 18.34 11.76 17.62
C SER A 26 19.37 10.72 18.02
N ASN A 27 20.55 10.77 17.40
CA ASN A 27 21.72 9.94 17.70
C ASN A 27 21.52 8.43 17.48
N VAL A 28 20.63 8.02 16.59
CA VAL A 28 20.45 6.62 16.16
C VAL A 28 20.98 6.43 14.75
N THR A 29 21.70 5.35 14.53
CA THR A 29 22.18 4.91 13.23
C THR A 29 21.35 3.73 12.73
N ILE A 30 20.91 3.78 11.45
CA ILE A 30 20.02 2.79 10.89
C ILE A 30 20.62 2.24 9.60
N CYS A 31 20.68 0.91 9.52
CA CYS A 31 20.97 0.21 8.27
C CYS A 31 19.67 -0.32 7.66
N LEU A 32 19.31 0.15 6.49
CA LEU A 32 18.18 -0.36 5.71
C LEU A 32 18.71 -1.24 4.59
N LEU A 33 18.38 -2.55 4.64
CA LEU A 33 18.80 -3.54 3.66
C LEU A 33 17.67 -3.82 2.68
N GLU A 34 18.00 -3.86 1.39
CA GLU A 34 17.05 -4.20 0.33
C GLU A 34 17.69 -5.19 -0.65
N ALA A 35 16.95 -6.23 -1.03
CA ALA A 35 17.40 -7.25 -1.96
C ALA A 35 17.38 -6.79 -3.43
N GLY A 36 16.51 -5.85 -3.74
CA GLY A 36 16.34 -5.30 -5.08
C GLY A 36 17.14 -4.03 -5.33
N PRO A 37 17.12 -3.52 -6.56
CA PRO A 37 17.77 -2.27 -6.91
C PRO A 37 16.99 -1.05 -6.40
N ARG A 38 17.56 0.14 -6.64
CA ARG A 38 16.82 1.40 -6.50
C ARG A 38 15.67 1.49 -7.51
N ASP A 39 14.68 2.28 -7.20
CA ASP A 39 13.42 2.46 -7.93
C ASP A 39 13.52 3.37 -9.18
N PHE A 40 14.67 3.37 -9.85
CA PHE A 40 14.91 4.25 -11.01
C PHE A 40 14.26 3.77 -12.33
N HIS A 41 13.59 2.62 -12.32
CA HIS A 41 12.98 2.10 -13.54
C HIS A 41 11.79 2.97 -13.98
N PRO A 42 11.72 3.45 -15.25
CA PRO A 42 10.69 4.39 -15.70
C PRO A 42 9.25 3.95 -15.43
N TYR A 43 8.97 2.66 -15.57
CA TYR A 43 7.63 2.12 -15.35
C TYR A 43 7.16 2.14 -13.88
N ILE A 44 8.05 2.38 -12.93
CA ILE A 44 7.67 2.62 -11.52
C ILE A 44 6.98 3.98 -11.39
N HIS A 45 7.45 4.97 -12.17
CA HIS A 45 7.01 6.36 -12.08
C HIS A 45 5.89 6.71 -13.07
N ILE A 46 5.45 5.75 -13.89
CA ILE A 46 4.34 5.93 -14.83
C ILE A 46 3.17 5.09 -14.33
N PRO A 47 2.00 5.69 -14.01
CA PRO A 47 0.88 4.97 -13.38
C PRO A 47 0.47 3.67 -14.08
N VAL A 48 0.39 3.65 -15.41
CA VAL A 48 0.07 2.43 -16.20
C VAL A 48 1.25 1.45 -16.28
N GLY A 49 2.43 1.88 -15.90
CA GLY A 49 3.68 1.11 -16.00
C GLY A 49 3.69 -0.16 -15.15
N TRP A 50 2.91 -0.20 -14.06
CA TRP A 50 2.85 -1.36 -13.16
C TRP A 50 2.55 -2.67 -13.91
N MET A 51 1.73 -2.64 -14.98
CA MET A 51 1.44 -3.83 -15.78
C MET A 51 2.69 -4.44 -16.43
N LYS A 52 3.67 -3.61 -16.79
CA LYS A 52 4.95 -4.05 -17.34
C LYS A 52 5.94 -4.56 -16.29
N LEU A 53 5.67 -4.24 -15.02
CA LEU A 53 6.50 -4.68 -13.90
C LEU A 53 6.09 -6.05 -13.35
N MET A 54 4.88 -6.51 -13.66
CA MET A 54 4.35 -7.79 -13.17
C MET A 54 5.24 -8.98 -13.54
N ASP A 55 5.86 -8.97 -14.72
CA ASP A 55 6.73 -10.04 -15.21
C ASP A 55 8.23 -9.67 -15.19
N ASN A 56 8.58 -8.52 -14.58
CA ASN A 56 9.96 -8.06 -14.54
C ASN A 56 10.76 -8.77 -13.44
N ARG A 57 11.60 -9.74 -13.84
CA ARG A 57 12.43 -10.56 -12.92
C ARG A 57 13.42 -9.77 -12.06
N LYS A 58 13.78 -8.55 -12.45
CA LYS A 58 14.70 -7.71 -11.69
C LYS A 58 14.00 -6.99 -10.55
N LEU A 59 12.71 -6.65 -10.74
CA LEU A 59 11.92 -5.81 -9.84
C LEU A 59 10.79 -6.56 -9.13
N ASN A 60 10.59 -7.84 -9.45
CA ASN A 60 9.54 -8.68 -8.90
C ASN A 60 10.09 -10.06 -8.54
N TRP A 61 9.72 -10.58 -7.37
CA TRP A 61 10.08 -11.92 -6.92
C TRP A 61 9.42 -13.03 -7.73
N LEU A 62 8.33 -12.71 -8.44
CA LEU A 62 7.56 -13.64 -9.27
C LEU A 62 7.05 -14.87 -8.49
N TYR A 63 6.61 -14.68 -7.26
CA TYR A 63 6.03 -15.78 -6.50
C TYR A 63 4.76 -16.31 -7.15
N SER A 64 4.49 -17.57 -6.90
CA SER A 64 3.28 -18.25 -7.33
C SER A 64 2.70 -19.03 -6.16
N ALA A 65 1.40 -18.89 -5.95
CA ALA A 65 0.70 -19.67 -4.95
C ALA A 65 0.64 -21.15 -5.34
N GLU A 66 0.67 -22.02 -4.35
CA GLU A 66 0.46 -23.45 -4.60
C GLU A 66 -0.98 -23.72 -5.10
N PRO A 67 -1.14 -24.68 -6.02
CA PRO A 67 -2.46 -25.05 -6.49
C PRO A 67 -3.36 -25.57 -5.34
N SER A 68 -4.62 -25.24 -5.39
CA SER A 68 -5.60 -25.73 -4.41
C SER A 68 -6.92 -26.11 -5.11
N LYS A 69 -7.76 -26.86 -4.43
CA LYS A 69 -9.11 -27.16 -4.94
C LYS A 69 -9.95 -25.89 -5.17
N TRP A 70 -9.72 -24.85 -4.37
CA TRP A 70 -10.42 -23.56 -4.48
C TRP A 70 -9.97 -22.71 -5.69
N THR A 71 -8.78 -22.98 -6.20
CA THR A 71 -8.27 -22.33 -7.41
C THR A 71 -8.50 -23.19 -8.67
N GLY A 72 -9.23 -24.31 -8.54
CA GLY A 72 -9.39 -25.27 -9.65
C GLY A 72 -8.06 -25.87 -10.10
N GLY A 73 -7.12 -26.09 -9.19
CA GLY A 73 -5.80 -26.62 -9.47
C GLY A 73 -4.84 -25.63 -10.14
N ARG A 74 -5.21 -24.37 -10.27
CA ARG A 74 -4.37 -23.34 -10.92
C ARG A 74 -3.33 -22.77 -9.96
N ARG A 75 -2.14 -22.50 -10.47
CA ARG A 75 -1.15 -21.62 -9.81
C ARG A 75 -1.55 -20.17 -10.06
N ILE A 76 -1.68 -19.41 -9.00
CA ILE A 76 -2.02 -17.98 -9.06
C ILE A 76 -0.73 -17.17 -8.89
N SER A 77 -0.45 -16.26 -9.81
CA SER A 77 0.67 -15.33 -9.68
C SER A 77 0.49 -14.42 -8.47
N VAL A 78 1.53 -14.27 -7.68
CA VAL A 78 1.57 -13.44 -6.47
C VAL A 78 2.73 -12.44 -6.60
N PRO A 79 2.55 -11.35 -7.33
CA PRO A 79 3.61 -10.35 -7.51
C PRO A 79 4.04 -9.76 -6.17
N ARG A 80 5.35 -9.65 -5.98
CA ARG A 80 5.97 -8.97 -4.82
C ARG A 80 7.18 -8.19 -5.29
N GLY A 81 7.21 -6.90 -4.97
CA GLY A 81 8.31 -6.04 -5.37
C GLY A 81 9.64 -6.48 -4.76
N LYS A 82 10.66 -6.51 -5.62
CA LYS A 82 12.08 -6.70 -5.28
C LYS A 82 12.82 -5.43 -5.70
N VAL A 83 12.60 -4.37 -4.97
CA VAL A 83 13.05 -3.02 -5.31
C VAL A 83 12.86 -2.11 -4.09
N LEU A 84 13.59 -1.02 -4.01
CA LEU A 84 13.36 0.03 -3.01
C LEU A 84 11.89 0.50 -3.08
N GLY A 85 11.19 0.50 -1.95
CA GLY A 85 9.74 0.69 -1.86
C GLY A 85 8.93 -0.62 -1.94
N GLY A 86 9.55 -1.74 -2.32
CA GLY A 86 8.92 -3.05 -2.38
C GLY A 86 7.70 -3.10 -3.29
N SER A 87 6.63 -3.72 -2.82
CA SER A 87 5.38 -3.84 -3.61
C SER A 87 4.67 -2.51 -3.81
N SER A 88 4.92 -1.48 -3.00
CA SER A 88 4.36 -0.14 -3.26
C SER A 88 4.98 0.53 -4.50
N SER A 89 6.17 0.08 -4.94
CA SER A 89 6.79 0.55 -6.19
C SER A 89 6.29 -0.16 -7.45
N ILE A 90 5.53 -1.26 -7.32
CA ILE A 90 5.04 -2.05 -8.46
C ILE A 90 3.53 -2.33 -8.43
N ASN A 91 2.78 -1.78 -7.46
CA ASN A 91 1.34 -1.97 -7.34
C ASN A 91 0.54 -1.08 -8.31
N GLY A 92 -0.78 -1.22 -8.31
CA GLY A 92 -1.68 -0.44 -9.16
C GLY A 92 -2.01 0.96 -8.65
N ASN A 93 -1.29 1.48 -7.66
CA ASN A 93 -1.43 2.83 -7.08
C ASN A 93 -2.84 3.14 -6.51
N ILE A 94 -3.60 2.13 -6.13
CA ILE A 94 -4.90 2.30 -5.47
C ILE A 94 -4.68 2.43 -3.97
N PHE A 95 -5.07 3.57 -3.40
CA PHE A 95 -5.04 3.80 -1.97
C PHE A 95 -6.40 3.49 -1.36
N ASN A 96 -6.49 2.39 -0.64
CA ASN A 96 -7.69 1.95 0.04
C ASN A 96 -7.39 1.57 1.50
N ARG A 97 -8.37 1.73 2.38
CA ARG A 97 -8.32 1.29 3.78
C ARG A 97 -9.31 0.16 3.98
N GLY A 98 -9.06 -0.71 4.96
CA GLY A 98 -10.05 -1.68 5.43
C GLY A 98 -11.29 -0.98 6.00
N ALA A 99 -12.42 -1.68 6.04
CA ALA A 99 -13.62 -1.19 6.68
C ALA A 99 -13.43 -1.10 8.20
N ALA A 100 -14.18 -0.22 8.87
CA ALA A 100 -14.13 -0.11 10.34
C ALA A 100 -14.39 -1.45 11.02
N SER A 101 -15.37 -2.22 10.50
CA SER A 101 -15.71 -3.55 11.01
C SER A 101 -14.57 -4.55 10.99
N ASP A 102 -13.62 -4.43 10.04
CA ASP A 102 -12.48 -5.35 9.95
C ASP A 102 -11.54 -5.15 11.14
N PHE A 103 -11.23 -3.89 11.46
CA PHE A 103 -10.37 -3.53 12.58
C PHE A 103 -11.06 -3.80 13.92
N ASP A 104 -12.34 -3.45 14.04
CA ASP A 104 -13.11 -3.72 15.25
C ASP A 104 -13.24 -5.23 15.50
N GLY A 105 -13.38 -6.02 14.43
CA GLY A 105 -13.34 -7.48 14.52
C GLY A 105 -11.99 -7.99 15.05
N TRP A 106 -10.88 -7.40 14.64
CA TRP A 106 -9.57 -7.77 15.18
C TRP A 106 -9.43 -7.41 16.65
N ALA A 107 -9.90 -6.24 17.08
CA ALA A 107 -9.91 -5.85 18.48
C ALA A 107 -10.76 -6.82 19.32
N GLN A 108 -11.94 -7.22 18.84
CA GLN A 108 -12.81 -8.19 19.50
C GLN A 108 -12.16 -9.58 19.65
N MET A 109 -11.28 -9.96 18.73
CA MET A 109 -10.47 -11.17 18.84
C MET A 109 -9.31 -11.08 19.84
N GLY A 110 -9.21 -9.98 20.59
CA GLY A 110 -8.22 -9.75 21.65
C GLY A 110 -7.00 -8.93 21.21
N ASN A 111 -6.99 -8.38 20.00
CA ASN A 111 -5.89 -7.53 19.53
C ASN A 111 -6.11 -6.08 20.01
N LEU A 112 -5.74 -5.79 21.25
CA LEU A 112 -5.89 -4.46 21.84
C LEU A 112 -5.09 -3.41 21.05
N GLY A 113 -5.69 -2.22 20.85
CA GLY A 113 -5.09 -1.14 20.06
C GLY A 113 -5.26 -1.29 18.55
N TRP A 114 -6.10 -2.22 18.09
CA TRP A 114 -6.41 -2.46 16.68
C TRP A 114 -7.85 -2.12 16.30
N SER A 115 -8.63 -1.49 17.19
CA SER A 115 -9.95 -0.99 16.79
C SER A 115 -9.81 0.08 15.70
N TYR A 116 -10.88 0.33 14.96
CA TYR A 116 -10.86 1.39 13.94
C TYR A 116 -10.55 2.77 14.55
N GLU A 117 -11.03 3.03 15.75
CA GLU A 117 -10.74 4.26 16.49
C GLU A 117 -9.24 4.39 16.82
N ASP A 118 -8.58 3.28 17.17
CA ASP A 118 -7.13 3.26 17.45
C ASP A 118 -6.29 3.48 16.19
N VAL A 119 -6.66 2.86 15.07
CA VAL A 119 -5.84 2.89 13.83
C VAL A 119 -6.13 4.10 12.93
N LEU A 120 -7.32 4.70 13.01
CA LEU A 120 -7.68 5.87 12.20
C LEU A 120 -6.72 7.07 12.37
N PRO A 121 -6.27 7.45 13.57
CA PRO A 121 -5.27 8.49 13.75
C PRO A 121 -3.95 8.18 13.04
N LEU A 122 -3.54 6.90 13.00
CA LEU A 122 -2.33 6.47 12.31
C LEU A 122 -2.49 6.59 10.79
N PHE A 123 -3.63 6.19 10.23
CA PHE A 123 -3.92 6.39 8.81
C PHE A 123 -3.89 7.87 8.42
N LYS A 124 -4.48 8.73 9.24
CA LYS A 124 -4.46 10.18 9.01
C LYS A 124 -3.05 10.75 9.09
N ARG A 125 -2.22 10.26 10.02
CA ARG A 125 -0.84 10.73 10.21
C ARG A 125 0.09 10.43 9.04
N ILE A 126 -0.15 9.34 8.29
CA ILE A 126 0.69 9.01 7.14
C ILE A 126 0.23 9.68 5.85
N GLU A 127 -1.02 10.10 5.75
CA GLU A 127 -1.67 10.56 4.54
C GLU A 127 -1.58 12.09 4.36
N SER A 128 -1.29 12.50 3.12
CA SER A 128 -1.44 13.87 2.63
C SER A 128 -2.49 13.89 1.53
N TRP A 129 -3.77 14.00 1.94
CA TRP A 129 -4.91 13.99 1.05
C TRP A 129 -5.04 15.30 0.27
N GLN A 130 -5.12 15.21 -1.05
CA GLN A 130 -5.18 16.36 -1.98
C GLN A 130 -6.60 16.65 -2.50
N GLY A 131 -7.60 15.92 -2.06
CA GLY A 131 -8.99 16.13 -2.44
C GLY A 131 -9.76 17.03 -1.47
N ILE A 132 -11.09 16.93 -1.51
CA ILE A 132 -11.97 17.68 -0.62
C ILE A 132 -11.64 17.35 0.84
N LYS A 133 -11.44 18.38 1.64
CA LYS A 133 -11.08 18.21 3.06
C LYS A 133 -12.17 17.45 3.82
N ASN A 134 -11.78 16.35 4.43
CA ASN A 134 -12.62 15.59 5.35
C ASN A 134 -11.78 15.20 6.57
N ASN A 135 -11.69 16.11 7.53
CA ASN A 135 -10.85 15.94 8.71
C ASN A 135 -11.32 14.79 9.63
N LYS A 136 -12.51 14.24 9.44
CA LYS A 136 -12.97 13.06 10.18
C LYS A 136 -12.23 11.80 9.69
N LEU A 137 -12.06 11.66 8.37
CA LEU A 137 -11.53 10.44 7.76
C LEU A 137 -10.15 10.62 7.13
N ARG A 138 -9.80 11.83 6.67
CA ARG A 138 -8.58 12.07 5.87
C ARG A 138 -7.53 12.86 6.65
N GLY A 139 -6.26 12.58 6.38
CA GLY A 139 -5.11 13.35 6.86
C GLY A 139 -4.58 14.31 5.79
N GLY A 140 -3.97 15.41 6.20
CA GLY A 140 -3.48 16.44 5.27
C GLY A 140 -1.98 16.71 5.35
N GLU A 141 -1.28 16.16 6.36
CA GLU A 141 0.11 16.54 6.67
C GLU A 141 1.10 15.38 6.64
N GLY A 142 0.63 14.19 6.23
CA GLY A 142 1.47 13.02 6.13
C GLY A 142 2.41 13.05 4.91
N LYS A 143 3.30 12.10 4.84
CA LYS A 143 4.30 11.99 3.75
C LYS A 143 3.77 11.27 2.51
N LEU A 144 2.65 10.53 2.62
CA LEU A 144 2.05 9.79 1.53
C LEU A 144 1.02 10.65 0.81
N HIS A 145 1.36 11.15 -0.37
CA HIS A 145 0.44 11.92 -1.20
C HIS A 145 -0.65 11.01 -1.78
N VAL A 146 -1.91 11.37 -1.53
CA VAL A 146 -3.08 10.66 -2.03
C VAL A 146 -3.98 11.66 -2.74
N THR A 147 -4.20 11.45 -4.02
CA THR A 147 -5.05 12.28 -4.87
C THR A 147 -6.35 11.55 -5.22
N PRO A 148 -7.49 12.25 -5.34
CA PRO A 148 -8.64 11.68 -6.00
C PRO A 148 -8.32 11.38 -7.47
N SER A 149 -8.96 10.36 -8.04
CA SER A 149 -8.93 10.19 -9.48
C SER A 149 -9.78 11.30 -10.12
N ASP A 150 -9.18 12.04 -11.03
CA ASP A 150 -9.85 13.05 -11.84
C ASP A 150 -10.29 12.50 -13.22
N TRP A 151 -9.97 11.23 -13.46
CA TRP A 151 -10.32 10.56 -14.70
C TRP A 151 -11.73 9.99 -14.63
N SER A 152 -12.59 10.43 -15.55
CA SER A 152 -13.93 9.91 -15.77
C SER A 152 -14.06 9.38 -17.19
N HIS A 153 -14.81 8.31 -17.35
CA HIS A 153 -15.11 7.73 -18.66
C HIS A 153 -16.62 7.47 -18.75
N PRO A 154 -17.29 7.76 -19.88
CA PRO A 154 -18.74 7.57 -20.01
C PRO A 154 -19.26 6.19 -19.60
N LEU A 155 -18.48 5.13 -19.84
CA LEU A 155 -18.85 3.77 -19.38
C LEU A 155 -18.80 3.62 -17.85
N CYS A 156 -17.92 4.34 -17.15
CA CYS A 156 -17.89 4.33 -15.69
C CYS A 156 -19.12 5.02 -15.12
N GLU A 157 -19.51 6.16 -15.69
CA GLU A 157 -20.73 6.88 -15.31
C GLU A 157 -21.97 6.02 -15.57
N ALA A 158 -22.09 5.42 -16.76
CA ALA A 158 -23.20 4.52 -17.07
C ALA A 158 -23.29 3.31 -16.14
N PHE A 159 -22.14 2.77 -15.69
CA PHE A 159 -22.10 1.70 -14.70
C PHE A 159 -22.61 2.17 -13.33
N LEU A 160 -22.19 3.37 -12.90
CA LEU A 160 -22.65 3.95 -11.63
C LEU A 160 -24.13 4.25 -11.66
N ASP A 161 -24.65 4.82 -12.76
CA ASP A 161 -26.06 5.09 -12.95
C ASP A 161 -26.90 3.80 -12.94
N ALA A 162 -26.40 2.74 -13.59
CA ALA A 162 -27.03 1.43 -13.55
C ALA A 162 -27.05 0.84 -12.13
N ALA A 163 -25.97 0.97 -11.36
CA ALA A 163 -25.92 0.53 -9.98
C ALA A 163 -26.95 1.28 -9.11
N GLU A 164 -27.03 2.60 -9.26
CA GLU A 164 -28.01 3.43 -8.55
C GLU A 164 -29.44 3.04 -8.89
N SER A 165 -29.73 2.71 -10.16
CA SER A 165 -31.05 2.28 -10.61
C SER A 165 -31.55 1.00 -9.94
N VAL A 166 -30.65 0.17 -9.41
CA VAL A 166 -30.97 -1.05 -8.64
C VAL A 166 -30.78 -0.89 -7.12
N GLY A 167 -30.68 0.35 -6.64
CA GLY A 167 -30.65 0.69 -5.22
C GLY A 167 -29.27 0.63 -4.56
N ILE A 168 -28.20 0.57 -5.32
CA ILE A 168 -26.84 0.68 -4.79
C ILE A 168 -26.47 2.18 -4.75
N PRO A 169 -26.22 2.77 -3.58
CA PRO A 169 -25.91 4.20 -3.50
C PRO A 169 -24.56 4.52 -4.18
N ARG A 170 -24.52 5.69 -4.82
CA ARG A 170 -23.32 6.21 -5.48
C ARG A 170 -22.27 6.72 -4.49
#